data_454b00bf82fd591db4818e2033751cc3
#
_entry.id   454b00bf82fd591db4818e2033751cc3
#
_cell.length_a   1.000
_cell.length_b   1.000
_cell.length_c   1.000
_cell.angle_alpha   90.00
_cell.angle_beta   90.00
_cell.angle_gamma   90.00
#
_symmetry.space_group_name_H-M   'P 1'
#
loop_
_entity.id
_entity.type
_entity.pdbx_description
1 polymer ?
#
loop_
_entity_poly.entity_id
_entity_poly.type
_entity_poly.pdbx_seq_one_letter_code
_entity_poly.pdbx_strand_id
1 'polypeptide(L)'
;AIEPTMNAWQSQKLYELAPDITYTKHILSVYIVATNAKWWDGLSSDVRSKLKSAIDKTTEWNWREGKKASIDAVSAMTKAGTKFHHLSPKETKRWFNKVKSVHKQYEKVIGKDILDAVYKIVE
;
A
#
# COMPACT_ATOMS: atom_id res chain seq x y z
N ALA A 1 1.29 18.68 -1.96
CA ALA A 1 0.67 17.37 -2.21
C ALA A 1 1.02 16.41 -1.09
N ILE A 2 0.14 15.45 -0.80
CA ILE A 2 0.33 14.40 0.21
C ILE A 2 -0.13 13.06 -0.38
N GLU A 3 0.37 11.94 0.15
CA GLU A 3 0.18 10.59 -0.41
C GLU A 3 -0.24 9.57 0.65
N PRO A 4 -1.31 9.81 1.42
CA PRO A 4 -1.78 8.84 2.40
C PRO A 4 -2.64 7.75 1.76
N THR A 5 -2.93 6.70 2.53
CA THR A 5 -3.94 5.70 2.17
C THR A 5 -5.35 6.30 2.18
N MET A 6 -6.31 5.69 1.48
CA MET A 6 -7.71 6.17 1.46
C MET A 6 -8.32 6.24 2.86
N ASN A 7 -8.00 5.26 3.72
CA ASN A 7 -8.45 5.27 5.10
C ASN A 7 -7.88 6.45 5.90
N ALA A 8 -6.61 6.81 5.70
CA ALA A 8 -6.01 7.98 6.34
C ALA A 8 -6.58 9.30 5.80
N TRP A 9 -6.85 9.39 4.49
CA TRP A 9 -7.56 10.52 3.90
C TRP A 9 -8.90 10.77 4.61
N GLN A 10 -9.69 9.71 4.78
CA GLN A 10 -11.00 9.80 5.39
C GLN A 10 -10.92 10.04 6.91
N SER A 11 -10.15 9.27 7.65
CA SER A 11 -10.10 9.35 9.13
C SER A 11 -9.50 10.65 9.66
N GLN A 12 -8.57 11.25 8.93
CA GLN A 12 -7.96 12.53 9.25
C GLN A 12 -8.65 13.72 8.57
N LYS A 13 -9.74 13.48 7.86
CA LYS A 13 -10.52 14.49 7.14
C LYS A 13 -9.71 15.36 6.17
N LEU A 14 -8.64 14.79 5.60
CA LEU A 14 -7.76 15.51 4.68
C LEU A 14 -8.47 15.96 3.41
N TYR A 15 -9.54 15.27 3.03
CA TYR A 15 -10.40 15.61 1.90
C TYR A 15 -11.10 16.98 2.06
N GLU A 16 -11.27 17.48 3.28
CA GLU A 16 -11.84 18.81 3.53
C GLU A 16 -10.86 19.92 3.08
N LEU A 17 -9.55 19.65 3.15
CA LEU A 17 -8.49 20.58 2.76
C LEU A 17 -8.02 20.39 1.33
N ALA A 18 -8.07 19.15 0.82
CA ALA A 18 -7.64 18.78 -0.52
C ALA A 18 -8.66 17.83 -1.16
N PRO A 19 -9.74 18.36 -1.74
CA PRO A 19 -10.87 17.56 -2.23
C PRO A 19 -10.60 16.84 -3.55
N ASP A 20 -9.48 17.10 -4.22
CA ASP A 20 -9.12 16.45 -5.48
C ASP A 20 -8.05 15.37 -5.23
N ILE A 21 -8.40 14.11 -5.45
CA ILE A 21 -7.54 12.93 -5.21
C ILE A 21 -7.26 12.21 -6.52
N THR A 22 -5.99 12.03 -6.86
CA THR A 22 -5.58 11.29 -8.05
C THR A 22 -5.03 9.90 -7.67
N TYR A 23 -5.59 8.85 -8.27
CA TYR A 23 -5.07 7.48 -8.12
C TYR A 23 -3.85 7.28 -9.02
N THR A 24 -2.68 7.32 -8.43
CA THR A 24 -1.41 7.09 -9.13
C THR A 24 -0.97 5.63 -9.10
N LYS A 25 -1.45 4.83 -8.12
CA LYS A 25 -1.14 3.40 -7.95
C LYS A 25 0.36 3.09 -7.90
N HIS A 26 1.17 4.01 -7.38
CA HIS A 26 2.63 3.92 -7.39
C HIS A 26 3.21 3.22 -6.16
N ILE A 27 2.42 2.98 -5.12
CA ILE A 27 2.84 2.30 -3.90
C ILE A 27 1.83 1.22 -3.53
N LEU A 28 2.33 0.03 -3.19
CA LEU A 28 1.59 -0.98 -2.46
C LEU A 28 1.99 -0.91 -0.99
N SER A 29 1.12 -0.35 -0.15
CA SER A 29 1.37 -0.29 1.30
C SER A 29 1.04 -1.63 1.93
N VAL A 30 2.05 -2.29 2.49
CA VAL A 30 1.91 -3.55 3.22
C VAL A 30 2.38 -3.38 4.67
N TYR A 31 1.72 -4.09 5.58
CA TYR A 31 2.17 -4.23 6.95
C TYR A 31 2.79 -5.61 7.12
N ILE A 32 3.94 -5.66 7.76
CA ILE A 32 4.65 -6.90 8.06
C ILE A 32 4.66 -7.09 9.56
N VAL A 33 4.21 -8.25 10.03
CA VAL A 33 4.37 -8.64 11.43
C VAL A 33 5.74 -9.28 11.58
N ALA A 34 6.61 -8.65 12.34
CA ALA A 34 7.96 -9.13 12.58
C ALA A 34 8.26 -9.19 14.09
N THR A 35 9.13 -10.10 14.46
CA THR A 35 9.62 -10.24 15.84
C THR A 35 11.10 -10.57 15.88
N ASN A 36 11.72 -10.46 17.05
CA ASN A 36 13.10 -10.87 17.24
C ASN A 36 13.24 -12.40 17.14
N ALA A 37 14.15 -12.88 16.30
CA ALA A 37 14.36 -14.32 16.07
C ALA A 37 14.70 -15.07 17.34
N LYS A 38 15.63 -14.55 18.15
CA LYS A 38 16.03 -15.20 19.42
C LYS A 38 14.86 -15.32 20.40
N TRP A 39 14.01 -14.32 20.48
CA TRP A 39 12.80 -14.39 21.29
C TRP A 39 11.83 -15.45 20.75
N TRP A 40 11.59 -15.47 19.46
CA TRP A 40 10.71 -16.45 18.80
C TRP A 40 11.18 -17.88 19.00
N ASP A 41 12.48 -18.13 18.82
CA ASP A 41 13.09 -19.45 18.97
C ASP A 41 13.09 -19.92 20.42
N GLY A 42 13.11 -19.00 21.38
CA GLY A 42 13.00 -19.30 22.81
C GLY A 42 11.58 -19.68 23.30
N LEU A 43 10.55 -19.47 22.45
CA LEU A 43 9.18 -19.86 22.80
C LEU A 43 8.98 -21.38 22.66
N SER A 44 8.09 -21.95 23.48
CA SER A 44 7.66 -23.33 23.29
C SER A 44 6.89 -23.51 21.96
N SER A 45 6.89 -24.73 21.43
CA SER A 45 6.19 -25.06 20.19
C SER A 45 4.68 -24.75 20.28
N ASP A 46 4.07 -25.00 21.43
CA ASP A 46 2.64 -24.70 21.67
C ASP A 46 2.36 -23.19 21.58
N VAL A 47 3.19 -22.36 22.21
CA VAL A 47 3.05 -20.90 22.16
C VAL A 47 3.26 -20.38 20.75
N ARG A 48 4.30 -20.85 20.03
CA ARG A 48 4.51 -20.47 18.63
C ARG A 48 3.34 -20.83 17.72
N SER A 49 2.79 -22.03 17.91
CA SER A 49 1.62 -22.48 17.13
C SER A 49 0.39 -21.59 17.38
N LYS A 50 0.13 -21.25 18.65
CA LYS A 50 -0.99 -20.36 19.01
C LYS A 50 -0.80 -18.96 18.44
N LEU A 51 0.39 -18.39 18.55
CA LEU A 51 0.71 -17.08 17.98
C LEU A 51 0.56 -17.08 16.46
N LYS A 52 1.10 -18.09 15.77
CA LYS A 52 0.95 -18.22 14.33
C LYS A 52 -0.52 -18.30 13.92
N SER A 53 -1.31 -19.12 14.58
CA SER A 53 -2.75 -19.23 14.30
C SER A 53 -3.48 -17.92 14.52
N ALA A 54 -3.15 -17.15 15.55
CA ALA A 54 -3.75 -15.85 15.81
C ALA A 54 -3.38 -14.84 14.71
N ILE A 55 -2.10 -14.81 14.30
CA ILE A 55 -1.62 -13.94 13.21
C ILE A 55 -2.30 -14.29 11.89
N ASP A 56 -2.37 -15.58 11.54
CA ASP A 56 -3.02 -16.03 10.29
C ASP A 56 -4.49 -15.58 10.25
N LYS A 57 -5.27 -15.82 11.32
CA LYS A 57 -6.67 -15.38 11.41
C LYS A 57 -6.82 -13.86 11.35
N THR A 58 -5.93 -13.12 12.02
CA THR A 58 -5.93 -11.66 11.99
C THR A 58 -5.60 -11.14 10.61
N THR A 59 -4.67 -11.79 9.89
CA THR A 59 -4.30 -11.44 8.53
C THR A 59 -5.47 -11.61 7.58
N GLU A 60 -6.17 -12.74 7.62
CA GLU A 60 -7.38 -12.97 6.81
C GLU A 60 -8.47 -11.94 7.10
N TRP A 61 -8.72 -11.68 8.37
CA TRP A 61 -9.67 -10.65 8.80
C TRP A 61 -9.28 -9.28 8.28
N ASN A 62 -8.01 -8.89 8.44
CA ASN A 62 -7.51 -7.58 8.00
C ASN A 62 -7.60 -7.39 6.49
N TRP A 63 -7.32 -8.43 5.69
CA TRP A 63 -7.49 -8.36 4.23
C TRP A 63 -8.94 -8.06 3.84
N ARG A 64 -9.89 -8.73 4.47
CA ARG A 64 -11.32 -8.54 4.21
C ARG A 64 -11.80 -7.17 4.66
N GLU A 65 -11.54 -6.82 5.92
CA GLU A 65 -12.02 -5.57 6.51
C GLU A 65 -11.28 -4.34 5.96
N GLY A 66 -10.00 -4.45 5.67
CA GLY A 66 -9.23 -3.36 5.06
C GLY A 66 -9.73 -2.99 3.66
N LYS A 67 -10.09 -3.99 2.86
CA LYS A 67 -10.73 -3.75 1.56
C LYS A 67 -12.07 -3.03 1.72
N LYS A 68 -12.91 -3.54 2.62
CA LYS A 68 -14.21 -2.92 2.93
C LYS A 68 -14.04 -1.49 3.42
N ALA A 69 -13.17 -1.26 4.39
CA ALA A 69 -12.90 0.06 4.94
C ALA A 69 -12.43 1.07 3.86
N SER A 70 -11.61 0.62 2.91
CA SER A 70 -11.18 1.48 1.79
C SER A 70 -12.34 1.87 0.87
N ILE A 71 -13.26 0.94 0.59
CA ILE A 71 -14.46 1.20 -0.21
C ILE A 71 -15.39 2.19 0.52
N ASP A 72 -15.61 1.95 1.81
CA ASP A 72 -16.46 2.80 2.66
C ASP A 72 -15.88 4.23 2.76
N ALA A 73 -14.56 4.35 2.92
CA ALA A 73 -13.87 5.63 2.95
C ALA A 73 -14.05 6.42 1.65
N VAL A 74 -13.86 5.78 0.49
CA VAL A 74 -14.08 6.41 -0.82
C VAL A 74 -15.54 6.86 -0.95
N SER A 75 -16.50 6.01 -0.57
CA SER A 75 -17.93 6.36 -0.61
C SER A 75 -18.26 7.57 0.26
N ALA A 76 -17.74 7.60 1.50
CA ALA A 76 -17.95 8.72 2.43
C ALA A 76 -17.37 10.03 1.89
N MET A 77 -16.13 10.00 1.38
CA MET A 77 -15.48 11.17 0.80
C MET A 77 -16.19 11.66 -0.47
N THR A 78 -16.66 10.75 -1.32
CA THR A 78 -17.46 11.11 -2.52
C THR A 78 -18.74 11.86 -2.11
N LYS A 79 -19.45 11.37 -1.09
CA LYS A 79 -20.65 12.05 -0.54
C LYS A 79 -20.32 13.44 0.01
N ALA A 80 -19.12 13.63 0.51
CA ALA A 80 -18.63 14.93 1.01
C ALA A 80 -18.11 15.86 -0.11
N GLY A 81 -18.20 15.44 -1.39
CA GLY A 81 -17.80 16.26 -2.54
C GLY A 81 -16.38 16.05 -3.04
N THR A 82 -15.65 15.04 -2.53
CA THR A 82 -14.32 14.70 -3.03
C THR A 82 -14.39 14.20 -4.47
N LYS A 83 -13.49 14.70 -5.30
CA LYS A 83 -13.34 14.29 -6.70
C LYS A 83 -12.18 13.31 -6.84
N PHE A 84 -12.48 12.16 -7.42
CA PHE A 84 -11.48 11.13 -7.68
C PHE A 84 -11.09 11.11 -9.15
N HIS A 85 -9.81 11.23 -9.43
CA HIS A 85 -9.23 11.24 -10.76
C HIS A 85 -8.46 9.94 -11.00
N HIS A 86 -8.73 9.32 -12.16
CA HIS A 86 -8.04 8.13 -12.60
C HIS A 86 -7.15 8.47 -13.80
N LEU A 87 -5.88 8.08 -13.74
CA LEU A 87 -4.96 8.28 -14.85
C LEU A 87 -5.35 7.37 -16.02
N SER A 88 -5.39 7.92 -17.23
CA SER A 88 -5.47 7.13 -18.45
C SER A 88 -4.19 6.28 -18.64
N PRO A 89 -4.20 5.20 -19.45
CA PRO A 89 -2.99 4.42 -19.73
C PRO A 89 -1.84 5.29 -20.28
N LYS A 90 -2.14 6.29 -21.10
CA LYS A 90 -1.16 7.25 -21.64
C LYS A 90 -0.52 8.09 -20.53
N GLU A 91 -1.31 8.58 -19.59
CA GLU A 91 -0.82 9.36 -18.46
C GLU A 91 -0.02 8.48 -17.49
N THR A 92 -0.49 7.27 -17.17
CA THR A 92 0.25 6.31 -16.36
C THR A 92 1.63 6.03 -16.96
N LYS A 93 1.71 5.78 -18.27
CA LYS A 93 2.99 5.58 -18.97
C LYS A 93 3.89 6.82 -18.91
N ARG A 94 3.30 8.02 -19.03
CA ARG A 94 4.04 9.29 -18.92
C ARG A 94 4.62 9.47 -17.50
N TRP A 95 3.84 9.19 -16.47
CA TRP A 95 4.30 9.21 -15.08
C TRP A 95 5.43 8.21 -14.85
N PHE A 96 5.22 6.96 -15.26
CA PHE A 96 6.22 5.90 -15.13
C PHE A 96 7.55 6.25 -15.80
N ASN A 97 7.51 6.76 -17.04
CA ASN A 97 8.72 7.19 -17.75
C ASN A 97 9.43 8.34 -17.03
N LYS A 98 8.69 9.22 -16.37
CA LYS A 98 9.27 10.34 -15.63
C LYS A 98 10.04 9.90 -14.40
N VAL A 99 9.63 8.82 -13.73
CA VAL A 99 10.29 8.31 -12.52
C VAL A 99 11.41 7.30 -12.81
N LYS A 100 11.60 6.84 -14.05
CA LYS A 100 12.70 5.94 -14.42
C LYS A 100 14.09 6.47 -14.02
N SER A 101 14.30 7.77 -14.03
CA SER A 101 15.55 8.39 -13.58
C SER A 101 15.83 8.14 -12.09
N VAL A 102 14.78 8.14 -11.27
CA VAL A 102 14.88 7.84 -9.84
C VAL A 102 15.24 6.36 -9.64
N HIS A 103 14.58 5.45 -10.37
CA HIS A 103 14.92 4.02 -10.31
C HIS A 103 16.39 3.78 -10.65
N LYS A 104 16.90 4.41 -11.71
CA LYS A 104 18.31 4.31 -12.11
C LYS A 104 19.27 4.84 -11.02
N GLN A 105 18.90 5.92 -10.34
CA GLN A 105 19.69 6.48 -9.24
C GLN A 105 19.86 5.48 -8.09
N TYR A 106 18.83 4.69 -7.80
CA TYR A 106 18.81 3.74 -6.69
C TYR A 106 19.04 2.27 -7.12
N GLU A 107 19.36 2.00 -8.38
CA GLU A 107 19.57 0.65 -8.92
C GLU A 107 20.56 -0.18 -8.09
N LYS A 108 21.66 0.45 -7.63
CA LYS A 108 22.66 -0.24 -6.80
C LYS A 108 22.14 -0.69 -5.43
N VAL A 109 21.14 0.00 -4.91
CA VAL A 109 20.53 -0.29 -3.60
C VAL A 109 19.38 -1.29 -3.74
N ILE A 110 18.56 -1.10 -4.77
CA ILE A 110 17.37 -1.92 -5.04
C ILE A 110 17.75 -3.29 -5.60
N GLY A 111 18.75 -3.32 -6.49
CA GLY A 111 19.11 -4.46 -7.30
C GLY A 111 18.51 -4.37 -8.70
N LYS A 112 19.35 -4.63 -9.71
CA LYS A 112 18.93 -4.59 -11.12
C LYS A 112 17.88 -5.65 -11.44
N ASP A 113 18.03 -6.83 -10.87
CA ASP A 113 17.11 -7.97 -11.03
C ASP A 113 15.70 -7.65 -10.55
N ILE A 114 15.58 -6.95 -9.42
CA ILE A 114 14.30 -6.48 -8.88
C ILE A 114 13.67 -5.43 -9.82
N LEU A 115 14.45 -4.46 -10.28
CA LEU A 115 13.95 -3.45 -11.21
C LEU A 115 13.51 -4.06 -12.55
N ASP A 116 14.29 -5.00 -13.09
CA ASP A 116 13.95 -5.70 -14.34
C ASP A 116 12.65 -6.52 -14.17
N ALA A 117 12.43 -7.14 -13.00
CA ALA A 117 11.19 -7.85 -12.71
C ALA A 117 9.98 -6.92 -12.66
N VAL A 118 10.12 -5.75 -12.03
CA VAL A 118 9.05 -4.73 -11.97
C VAL A 118 8.74 -4.20 -13.37
N TYR A 119 9.75 -3.90 -14.19
CA TYR A 119 9.53 -3.36 -15.53
C TYR A 119 8.77 -4.34 -16.43
N LYS A 120 9.02 -5.65 -16.32
CA LYS A 120 8.25 -6.69 -17.05
C LYS A 120 6.76 -6.72 -16.69
N ILE A 121 6.37 -6.22 -15.52
CA ILE A 121 4.98 -6.21 -15.08
C ILE A 121 4.24 -4.95 -15.54
N VAL A 122 4.96 -3.82 -15.65
CA VAL A 122 4.34 -2.49 -15.88
C VAL A 122 4.51 -1.95 -17.30
N GLU A 123 5.34 -2.55 -18.14
CA GLU A 123 5.49 -2.26 -19.56
C GLU A 123 4.51 -3.04 -20.42
#